data_f703f42e0f76ddd0b475a3d282644d96
#
_entry.id   f703f42e0f76ddd0b475a3d282644d96
#
_cell.length_a   1.000
_cell.length_b   1.000
_cell.length_c   1.000
_cell.angle_alpha   90.00
_cell.angle_beta   90.00
_cell.angle_gamma   90.00
#
_symmetry.space_group_name_H-M   'P 1'
#
loop_
_entity.id
_entity.type
_entity.pdbx_description
1 polymer ?
#
loop_
_entity_poly.entity_id
_entity_poly.type
_entity_poly.pdbx_seq_one_letter_code
_entity_poly.pdbx_strand_id
1 'polypeptide(L)'
;MKKMGIIYGSSTGTCESIAQTIAEKLGVASVDVIDASKITTEKVESYDILLLGTSTWGDGELQDDWYDAIKMIKTADLNGKIVALFGCSESYCDTFCDGMGVIYDQLKNSGCTFVGAVSADGYSYSSSIAIIDGKFVGLALDDVNESGKTEERINSWVEEIKKNL
;
A
#
# COMPACT_ATOMS: atom_id res chain seq x y z
N MET A 1 -16.61 -13.92 -8.21
CA MET A 1 -15.24 -13.31 -8.29
C MET A 1 -15.15 -12.17 -7.31
N LYS A 2 -14.08 -12.14 -6.52
CA LYS A 2 -13.87 -11.06 -5.53
C LYS A 2 -13.54 -9.74 -6.24
N LYS A 3 -14.18 -8.67 -5.81
CA LYS A 3 -13.95 -7.34 -6.37
C LYS A 3 -12.76 -6.68 -5.67
N MET A 4 -11.81 -6.17 -6.47
CA MET A 4 -10.57 -5.55 -6.00
C MET A 4 -10.55 -4.06 -6.33
N GLY A 5 -10.17 -3.25 -5.34
CA GLY A 5 -9.93 -1.82 -5.51
C GLY A 5 -8.51 -1.45 -5.09
N ILE A 6 -7.92 -0.48 -5.77
CA ILE A 6 -6.62 0.08 -5.44
C ILE A 6 -6.83 1.54 -5.08
N ILE A 7 -6.37 1.93 -3.88
CA ILE A 7 -6.46 3.30 -3.38
C ILE A 7 -5.05 3.80 -3.14
N TYR A 8 -4.69 4.90 -3.75
CA TYR A 8 -3.35 5.48 -3.64
C TYR A 8 -3.40 6.96 -3.24
N GLY A 9 -2.37 7.40 -2.52
CA GLY A 9 -2.12 8.82 -2.30
C GLY A 9 -0.75 9.16 -2.87
N SER A 10 -0.70 10.15 -3.75
CA SER A 10 0.52 10.53 -4.47
C SER A 10 0.60 12.04 -4.63
N SER A 11 1.75 12.63 -4.25
CA SER A 11 2.01 14.06 -4.43
C SER A 11 2.87 14.35 -5.67
N THR A 12 3.78 13.44 -6.03
CA THR A 12 4.72 13.60 -7.15
C THR A 12 4.44 12.67 -8.32
N GLY A 13 3.42 11.80 -8.22
CA GLY A 13 3.05 10.87 -9.27
C GLY A 13 3.71 9.49 -9.19
N THR A 14 4.70 9.29 -8.31
CA THR A 14 5.39 7.99 -8.18
C THR A 14 4.45 6.89 -7.68
N CYS A 15 3.74 7.13 -6.60
CA CYS A 15 2.82 6.16 -6.02
C CYS A 15 1.64 5.87 -6.96
N GLU A 16 1.16 6.89 -7.67
CA GLU A 16 0.14 6.74 -8.72
C GLU A 16 0.62 5.80 -9.84
N SER A 17 1.83 6.01 -10.35
CA SER A 17 2.43 5.17 -11.39
C SER A 17 2.57 3.71 -10.93
N ILE A 18 2.99 3.50 -9.70
CA ILE A 18 3.10 2.18 -9.08
C ILE A 18 1.71 1.52 -8.99
N ALA A 19 0.71 2.26 -8.53
CA ALA A 19 -0.68 1.77 -8.45
C ALA A 19 -1.21 1.33 -9.81
N GLN A 20 -0.95 2.08 -10.86
CA GLN A 20 -1.35 1.74 -12.23
C GLN A 20 -0.65 0.48 -12.73
N THR A 21 0.66 0.35 -12.47
CA THR A 21 1.43 -0.84 -12.83
C THR A 21 0.88 -2.09 -12.13
N ILE A 22 0.58 -2.00 -10.84
CA ILE A 22 -0.02 -3.09 -10.08
C ILE A 22 -1.40 -3.45 -10.66
N ALA A 23 -2.20 -2.45 -10.97
CA ALA A 23 -3.53 -2.65 -11.55
C ALA A 23 -3.48 -3.42 -12.87
N GLU A 24 -2.57 -3.05 -13.77
CA GLU A 24 -2.37 -3.73 -15.05
C GLU A 24 -2.02 -5.21 -14.85
N LYS A 25 -1.10 -5.49 -13.92
CA LYS A 25 -0.64 -6.85 -13.65
C LYS A 25 -1.69 -7.72 -12.96
N LEU A 26 -2.58 -7.12 -12.19
CA LEU A 26 -3.68 -7.83 -11.49
C LEU A 26 -4.99 -7.81 -12.29
N GLY A 27 -5.06 -7.10 -13.40
CA GLY A 27 -6.27 -6.98 -14.21
C GLY A 27 -7.34 -6.12 -13.57
N VAL A 28 -6.96 -5.13 -12.75
CA VAL A 28 -7.90 -4.20 -12.11
C VAL A 28 -8.25 -3.09 -13.10
N ALA A 29 -9.55 -2.84 -13.30
CA ALA A 29 -10.01 -1.78 -14.19
C ALA A 29 -9.66 -0.40 -13.66
N SER A 30 -9.41 0.57 -14.56
CA SER A 30 -9.03 1.94 -14.19
C SER A 30 -10.04 2.62 -13.27
N VAL A 31 -11.31 2.30 -13.37
CA VAL A 31 -12.37 2.83 -12.51
C VAL A 31 -12.23 2.39 -11.05
N ASP A 32 -11.51 1.31 -10.81
CA ASP A 32 -11.26 0.76 -9.47
C ASP A 32 -9.83 1.10 -8.97
N VAL A 33 -9.12 2.00 -9.64
CA VAL A 33 -7.85 2.59 -9.21
C VAL A 33 -8.15 4.05 -8.84
N ILE A 34 -8.16 4.35 -7.54
CA ILE A 34 -8.78 5.58 -7.02
C ILE A 34 -7.77 6.37 -6.21
N ASP A 35 -7.70 7.68 -6.49
CA ASP A 35 -6.98 8.62 -5.65
C ASP A 35 -7.64 8.69 -4.26
N ALA A 36 -6.83 8.64 -3.21
CA ALA A 36 -7.30 8.66 -1.82
C ALA A 36 -8.18 9.88 -1.50
N SER A 37 -7.95 11.01 -2.18
CA SER A 37 -8.76 12.22 -2.01
C SER A 37 -10.19 12.09 -2.56
N LYS A 38 -10.49 11.04 -3.31
CA LYS A 38 -11.77 10.83 -4.01
C LYS A 38 -12.56 9.63 -3.53
N ILE A 39 -12.10 8.93 -2.49
CA ILE A 39 -12.81 7.75 -1.99
C ILE A 39 -14.05 8.12 -1.20
N THR A 40 -15.00 7.18 -1.15
CA THR A 40 -16.19 7.27 -0.28
C THR A 40 -16.29 5.96 0.52
N THR A 41 -17.01 6.01 1.65
CA THR A 41 -17.23 4.81 2.48
C THR A 41 -17.91 3.70 1.67
N GLU A 42 -18.92 4.04 0.88
CA GLU A 42 -19.64 3.08 0.02
C GLU A 42 -18.72 2.43 -0.99
N LYS A 43 -17.81 3.21 -1.57
CA LYS A 43 -16.85 2.68 -2.54
C LYS A 43 -15.89 1.70 -1.87
N VAL A 44 -15.36 2.06 -0.70
CA VAL A 44 -14.48 1.18 0.09
C VAL A 44 -15.20 -0.14 0.43
N GLU A 45 -16.42 -0.05 0.91
CA GLU A 45 -17.21 -1.22 1.31
C GLU A 45 -17.59 -2.13 0.13
N SER A 46 -17.61 -1.58 -1.09
CA SER A 46 -17.95 -2.34 -2.29
C SER A 46 -16.87 -3.35 -2.71
N TYR A 47 -15.66 -3.23 -2.18
CA TYR A 47 -14.54 -4.12 -2.52
C TYR A 47 -14.39 -5.24 -1.50
N ASP A 48 -14.02 -6.42 -1.98
CA ASP A 48 -13.65 -7.57 -1.14
C ASP A 48 -12.16 -7.51 -0.79
N ILE A 49 -11.37 -6.94 -1.69
CA ILE A 49 -9.93 -6.83 -1.59
C ILE A 49 -9.53 -5.38 -1.82
N LEU A 50 -8.76 -4.81 -0.90
CA LEU A 50 -8.26 -3.44 -0.99
C LEU A 50 -6.73 -3.44 -1.00
N LEU A 51 -6.15 -2.82 -2.03
CA LEU A 51 -4.73 -2.51 -2.07
C LEU A 51 -4.57 -1.02 -1.78
N LEU A 52 -3.85 -0.70 -0.70
CA LEU A 52 -3.70 0.67 -0.21
C LEU A 52 -2.25 1.11 -0.32
N GLY A 53 -2.01 2.19 -1.03
CA GLY A 53 -0.67 2.69 -1.32
C GLY A 53 -0.44 4.13 -0.91
N THR A 54 0.72 4.42 -0.32
CA THR A 54 1.11 5.76 0.09
C THR A 54 2.61 5.99 -0.08
N SER A 55 2.98 7.22 -0.39
CA SER A 55 4.35 7.69 -0.20
C SER A 55 4.54 8.15 1.27
N THR A 56 5.80 8.25 1.70
CA THR A 56 6.15 8.72 3.03
C THR A 56 6.81 10.10 2.92
N TRP A 57 6.39 11.03 3.76
CA TRP A 57 6.85 12.42 3.76
C TRP A 57 7.34 12.85 5.14
N GLY A 58 8.15 13.89 5.18
CA GLY A 58 8.66 14.49 6.43
C GLY A 58 9.31 13.45 7.35
N ASP A 59 8.90 13.43 8.60
CA ASP A 59 9.41 12.52 9.63
C ASP A 59 8.61 11.20 9.72
N GLY A 60 8.26 10.61 8.57
CA GLY A 60 7.50 9.38 8.50
C GLY A 60 6.00 9.60 8.39
N GLU A 61 5.60 10.72 7.83
CA GLU A 61 4.20 11.11 7.71
C GLU A 61 3.54 10.49 6.47
N LEU A 62 2.22 10.28 6.56
CA LEU A 62 1.39 9.90 5.44
C LEU A 62 1.42 10.98 4.35
N GLN A 63 1.25 10.57 3.10
CA GLN A 63 0.94 11.49 2.03
C GLN A 63 -0.38 12.23 2.36
N ASP A 64 -0.46 13.52 2.05
CA ASP A 64 -1.51 14.44 2.53
C ASP A 64 -2.94 13.93 2.35
N ASP A 65 -3.25 13.31 1.21
CA ASP A 65 -4.60 12.83 0.90
C ASP A 65 -5.05 11.68 1.82
N TRP A 66 -4.10 10.99 2.45
CA TRP A 66 -4.38 9.89 3.36
C TRP A 66 -4.91 10.30 4.72
N TYR A 67 -4.71 11.55 5.16
CA TYR A 67 -5.20 11.98 6.48
C TYR A 67 -6.72 11.88 6.59
N ASP A 68 -7.45 12.34 5.59
CA ASP A 68 -8.91 12.21 5.56
C ASP A 68 -9.34 10.81 5.11
N ALA A 69 -8.63 10.23 4.15
CA ALA A 69 -8.93 8.89 3.65
C ALA A 69 -8.86 7.82 4.75
N ILE A 70 -7.84 7.84 5.60
CA ILE A 70 -7.71 6.84 6.66
C ILE A 70 -8.84 6.94 7.69
N LYS A 71 -9.29 8.14 7.99
CA LYS A 71 -10.45 8.36 8.88
C LYS A 71 -11.71 7.74 8.28
N MET A 72 -11.92 7.94 7.00
CA MET A 72 -13.06 7.38 6.27
C MET A 72 -13.00 5.85 6.22
N ILE A 73 -11.85 5.28 5.91
CA ILE A 73 -11.66 3.83 5.84
C ILE A 73 -11.88 3.18 7.21
N LYS A 74 -11.46 3.83 8.29
CA LYS A 74 -11.70 3.34 9.65
C LYS A 74 -13.19 3.28 10.01
N THR A 75 -14.03 4.09 9.40
CA THR A 75 -15.49 4.06 9.63
C THR A 75 -16.19 3.04 8.74
N ALA A 76 -15.54 2.54 7.69
CA ALA A 76 -16.09 1.52 6.81
C ALA A 76 -16.04 0.13 7.48
N ASP A 77 -16.94 -0.75 7.07
CA ASP A 77 -16.89 -2.14 7.51
C ASP A 77 -15.85 -2.92 6.72
N LEU A 78 -14.71 -3.17 7.36
CA LEU A 78 -13.60 -3.94 6.79
C LEU A 78 -13.60 -5.40 7.22
N ASN A 79 -14.59 -5.82 7.99
CA ASN A 79 -14.63 -7.17 8.53
C ASN A 79 -14.66 -8.22 7.40
N GLY A 80 -13.72 -9.15 7.45
CA GLY A 80 -13.60 -10.20 6.44
C GLY A 80 -12.96 -9.78 5.12
N LYS A 81 -12.62 -8.50 4.95
CA LYS A 81 -11.93 -8.04 3.74
C LYS A 81 -10.44 -8.39 3.77
N ILE A 82 -9.87 -8.55 2.59
CA ILE A 82 -8.43 -8.72 2.41
C ILE A 82 -7.82 -7.37 2.12
N VAL A 83 -6.74 -7.00 2.82
CA VAL A 83 -6.04 -5.74 2.63
C VAL A 83 -4.56 -6.03 2.36
N ALA A 84 -4.02 -5.41 1.32
CA ALA A 84 -2.60 -5.43 1.02
C ALA A 84 -2.08 -3.99 0.93
N LEU A 85 -0.86 -3.77 1.37
CA LEU A 85 -0.26 -2.43 1.45
C LEU A 85 0.92 -2.33 0.51
N PHE A 86 1.11 -1.15 -0.06
CA PHE A 86 2.34 -0.82 -0.80
C PHE A 86 2.76 0.61 -0.48
N GLY A 87 4.05 0.86 -0.58
CA GLY A 87 4.58 2.18 -0.26
C GLY A 87 5.85 2.47 -1.03
N CYS A 88 6.16 3.75 -1.18
CA CYS A 88 7.40 4.20 -1.79
C CYS A 88 8.01 5.35 -1.00
N SER A 89 9.32 5.31 -0.83
CA SER A 89 10.12 6.37 -0.25
C SER A 89 11.61 6.11 -0.49
N GLU A 90 12.46 7.00 -0.02
CA GLU A 90 13.92 6.82 -0.12
C GLU A 90 14.44 5.96 1.04
N SER A 91 15.20 4.92 0.73
CA SER A 91 15.73 3.98 1.72
C SER A 91 16.79 4.59 2.65
N TYR A 92 17.41 5.68 2.25
CA TYR A 92 18.39 6.38 3.08
C TYR A 92 17.77 7.29 4.16
N CYS A 93 16.46 7.51 4.11
CA CYS A 93 15.76 8.20 5.18
C CYS A 93 15.47 7.23 6.33
N ASP A 94 15.51 7.74 7.58
CA ASP A 94 15.20 6.94 8.78
C ASP A 94 13.72 6.54 8.87
N THR A 95 12.94 6.85 7.85
CA THR A 95 11.49 6.70 7.80
C THR A 95 11.04 5.88 6.58
N PHE A 96 11.86 4.92 6.15
CA PHE A 96 11.61 4.16 4.92
C PHE A 96 10.23 3.49 4.94
N CYS A 97 9.34 3.92 4.04
CA CYS A 97 7.96 3.44 3.91
C CYS A 97 7.13 3.50 5.20
N ASP A 98 7.44 4.41 6.11
CA ASP A 98 6.72 4.56 7.38
C ASP A 98 5.23 4.87 7.19
N GLY A 99 4.85 5.58 6.13
CA GLY A 99 3.45 5.81 5.80
C GLY A 99 2.65 4.51 5.67
N MET A 100 3.23 3.49 5.05
CA MET A 100 2.62 2.15 4.97
C MET A 100 2.43 1.54 6.37
N GLY A 101 3.41 1.72 7.25
CA GLY A 101 3.32 1.28 8.65
C GLY A 101 2.23 2.02 9.42
N VAL A 102 2.02 3.30 9.16
CA VAL A 102 0.94 4.09 9.77
C VAL A 102 -0.42 3.54 9.35
N ILE A 103 -0.63 3.24 8.07
CA ILE A 103 -1.88 2.65 7.60
C ILE A 103 -2.13 1.29 8.27
N TYR A 104 -1.11 0.44 8.35
CA TYR A 104 -1.20 -0.85 9.03
C TYR A 104 -1.65 -0.69 10.49
N ASP A 105 -1.00 0.21 11.23
CA ASP A 105 -1.32 0.44 12.64
C ASP A 105 -2.76 0.92 12.83
N GLN A 106 -3.26 1.77 11.94
CA GLN A 106 -4.62 2.28 11.99
C GLN A 106 -5.69 1.21 11.69
N LEU A 107 -5.36 0.19 10.88
CA LEU A 107 -6.34 -0.79 10.40
C LEU A 107 -6.17 -2.19 11.00
N LYS A 108 -5.12 -2.45 11.77
CA LYS A 108 -4.79 -3.80 12.30
C LYS A 108 -5.89 -4.43 13.17
N ASN A 109 -6.76 -3.62 13.74
CA ASN A 109 -7.88 -4.08 14.60
C ASN A 109 -9.25 -3.95 13.91
N SER A 110 -9.29 -3.73 12.60
CA SER A 110 -10.53 -3.48 11.84
C SER A 110 -11.29 -4.76 11.47
N GLY A 111 -10.72 -5.93 11.71
CA GLY A 111 -11.30 -7.21 11.29
C GLY A 111 -10.89 -7.63 9.87
N CYS A 112 -10.07 -6.84 9.19
CA CYS A 112 -9.52 -7.25 7.89
C CYS A 112 -8.36 -8.24 8.06
N THR A 113 -8.04 -8.96 6.98
CA THR A 113 -6.87 -9.83 6.91
C THR A 113 -5.82 -9.17 6.04
N PHE A 114 -4.63 -8.92 6.59
CA PHE A 114 -3.51 -8.39 5.82
C PHE A 114 -2.79 -9.51 5.08
N VAL A 115 -2.46 -9.26 3.82
CA VAL A 115 -1.67 -10.14 2.95
C VAL A 115 -0.56 -9.33 2.29
N GLY A 116 0.41 -10.00 1.70
CA GLY A 116 1.46 -9.34 0.92
C GLY A 116 2.60 -8.75 1.73
N ALA A 117 2.85 -9.25 2.94
CA ALA A 117 4.07 -8.90 3.68
C ALA A 117 5.31 -9.35 2.90
N VAL A 118 6.37 -8.53 2.93
CA VAL A 118 7.60 -8.78 2.17
C VAL A 118 8.78 -8.88 3.12
N SER A 119 9.60 -9.93 2.97
CA SER A 119 10.82 -10.08 3.76
C SER A 119 11.72 -8.84 3.62
N ALA A 120 12.28 -8.37 4.72
CA ALA A 120 13.25 -7.28 4.72
C ALA A 120 14.64 -7.72 4.18
N ASP A 121 14.85 -9.01 3.95
CA ASP A 121 16.08 -9.52 3.34
C ASP A 121 16.27 -8.95 1.94
N GLY A 122 17.47 -8.52 1.62
CA GLY A 122 17.78 -7.92 0.32
C GLY A 122 17.47 -6.42 0.22
N TYR A 123 16.97 -5.82 1.30
CA TYR A 123 16.78 -4.37 1.38
C TYR A 123 17.94 -3.70 2.11
N SER A 124 18.34 -2.52 1.61
CA SER A 124 19.28 -1.62 2.29
C SER A 124 18.51 -0.37 2.69
N TYR A 125 18.28 -0.17 3.99
CA TYR A 125 17.54 0.97 4.52
C TYR A 125 18.08 1.32 5.91
N SER A 126 17.85 2.58 6.34
CA SER A 126 18.31 3.04 7.66
C SER A 126 17.37 2.59 8.78
N SER A 127 16.09 2.87 8.65
CA SER A 127 15.08 2.52 9.66
C SER A 127 13.67 2.55 9.06
N SER A 128 12.76 1.75 9.60
CA SER A 128 11.36 1.72 9.17
C SER A 128 10.44 1.20 10.29
N ILE A 129 9.32 1.89 10.53
CA ILE A 129 8.26 1.38 11.40
C ILE A 129 7.33 0.41 10.67
N ALA A 130 7.48 0.26 9.35
CA ALA A 130 6.68 -0.67 8.55
C ALA A 130 7.15 -2.13 8.66
N ILE A 131 8.12 -2.42 9.52
CA ILE A 131 8.65 -3.76 9.72
C ILE A 131 8.08 -4.37 11.00
N ILE A 132 7.51 -5.57 10.86
CA ILE A 132 7.01 -6.39 11.97
C ILE A 132 7.54 -7.81 11.76
N ASP A 133 8.22 -8.35 12.78
CA ASP A 133 8.79 -9.71 12.75
C ASP A 133 9.71 -9.96 11.53
N GLY A 134 10.54 -8.98 11.18
CA GLY A 134 11.51 -9.08 10.09
C GLY A 134 10.93 -8.91 8.70
N LYS A 135 9.66 -8.53 8.58
CA LYS A 135 8.99 -8.32 7.29
C LYS A 135 8.37 -6.92 7.21
N PHE A 136 8.46 -6.31 6.04
CA PHE A 136 7.60 -5.16 5.73
C PHE A 136 6.14 -5.60 5.70
N VAL A 137 5.25 -4.76 6.20
CA VAL A 137 3.80 -5.04 6.23
C VAL A 137 3.17 -5.06 4.83
N GLY A 138 3.92 -4.71 3.80
CA GLY A 138 3.50 -4.70 2.41
C GLY A 138 4.68 -4.51 1.47
N LEU A 139 4.40 -4.15 0.23
CA LEU A 139 5.42 -3.90 -0.79
C LEU A 139 6.12 -2.57 -0.53
N ALA A 140 7.38 -2.62 -0.11
CA ALA A 140 8.22 -1.45 0.10
C ALA A 140 9.10 -1.18 -1.14
N LEU A 141 9.01 0.03 -1.69
CA LEU A 141 9.74 0.41 -2.91
C LEU A 141 10.57 1.66 -2.69
N ASP A 142 11.79 1.65 -3.20
CA ASP A 142 12.65 2.82 -3.33
C ASP A 142 12.91 3.08 -4.82
N ASP A 143 12.11 3.94 -5.42
CA ASP A 143 12.21 4.24 -6.84
C ASP A 143 13.25 5.32 -7.16
N VAL A 144 13.90 5.87 -6.15
CA VAL A 144 14.98 6.87 -6.28
C VAL A 144 16.34 6.18 -6.29
N ASN A 145 16.64 5.41 -5.24
CA ASN A 145 17.97 4.80 -5.05
C ASN A 145 18.05 3.36 -5.56
N GLU A 146 16.92 2.67 -5.65
CA GLU A 146 16.83 1.27 -6.07
C GLU A 146 15.82 1.09 -7.21
N SER A 147 15.71 2.05 -8.12
CA SER A 147 14.76 2.00 -9.25
C SER A 147 14.93 0.74 -10.12
N GLY A 148 16.14 0.20 -10.23
CA GLY A 148 16.38 -1.04 -10.97
C GLY A 148 15.77 -2.29 -10.35
N LYS A 149 15.32 -2.22 -9.10
CA LYS A 149 14.68 -3.34 -8.39
C LYS A 149 13.16 -3.22 -8.34
N THR A 150 12.61 -2.07 -8.70
CA THR A 150 11.18 -1.78 -8.57
C THR A 150 10.31 -2.78 -9.33
N GLU A 151 10.59 -3.03 -10.58
CA GLU A 151 9.79 -3.93 -11.41
C GLU A 151 9.80 -5.38 -10.89
N GLU A 152 10.97 -5.88 -10.52
CA GLU A 152 11.11 -7.23 -9.94
C GLU A 152 10.33 -7.36 -8.64
N ARG A 153 10.42 -6.36 -7.76
CA ARG A 153 9.70 -6.34 -6.49
C ARG A 153 8.19 -6.32 -6.70
N ILE A 154 7.71 -5.51 -7.64
CA ILE A 154 6.29 -5.48 -7.99
C ILE A 154 5.83 -6.83 -8.55
N ASN A 155 6.58 -7.41 -9.48
CA ASN A 155 6.23 -8.69 -10.09
C ASN A 155 6.12 -9.81 -9.03
N SER A 156 7.11 -9.93 -8.16
CA SER A 156 7.11 -10.93 -7.09
C SER A 156 5.93 -10.74 -6.13
N TRP A 157 5.65 -9.50 -5.77
CA TRP A 157 4.54 -9.17 -4.87
C TRP A 157 3.18 -9.46 -5.49
N VAL A 158 3.00 -9.12 -6.77
CA VAL A 158 1.77 -9.40 -7.52
C VAL A 158 1.49 -10.90 -7.56
N GLU A 159 2.50 -11.71 -7.81
CA GLU A 159 2.34 -13.18 -7.80
C GLU A 159 1.96 -13.70 -6.41
N GLU A 160 2.49 -13.11 -5.35
CA GLU A 160 2.10 -13.45 -3.98
C GLU A 160 0.64 -13.04 -3.68
N ILE A 161 0.23 -11.86 -4.12
CA ILE A 161 -1.16 -11.41 -3.97
C ILE A 161 -2.13 -12.35 -4.68
N LYS A 162 -1.79 -12.78 -5.89
CA LYS A 162 -2.64 -13.71 -6.67
C LYS A 162 -2.94 -15.02 -5.94
N LYS A 163 -2.06 -15.47 -5.07
CA LYS A 163 -2.28 -16.69 -4.27
C LYS A 163 -3.39 -16.52 -3.23
N ASN A 164 -3.76 -15.30 -2.92
CA ASN A 164 -4.77 -14.96 -1.90
C ASN A 164 -6.11 -14.52 -2.51
N LEU A 165 -6.26 -14.59 -3.82
CA LEU A 165 -7.48 -14.15 -4.54
C LEU A 165 -8.56 -15.22 -4.63
#